data_5b0b81e56e72cdd031ed96bd821ac0ea
#
_entry.id   5b0b81e56e72cdd031ed96bd821ac0ea
#
_cell.length_a   1.000
_cell.length_b   1.000
_cell.length_c   1.000
_cell.angle_alpha   90.00
_cell.angle_beta   90.00
_cell.angle_gamma   90.00
#
_symmetry.space_group_name_H-M   'P 1'
#
loop_
_entity.id
_entity.type
_entity.pdbx_description
1 polymer ?
#
loop_
_entity_poly.entity_id
_entity_poly.type
_entity_poly.pdbx_seq_one_letter_code
_entity_poly.pdbx_strand_id
1 'polypeptide(L)'
;MQFSTRLLFAGLLGLAACAPQDDDVRPVATTNPSPVAGARTASTAFPETFESGVKTSYAVGSATLGTGSWTLDDALLGTSTADAKTGAQSVRVRNVGVVGMNFDLTTGAGTVSVAHAVYGADAASQWELWLSTNGGGTYAKVGATVSTSSTSLQTTSFTVNQSGPVRLQIRKTSGGTARINLDDVHVTAYGSGSGGSGTGGTKFLFDATHAEMAGNADWVLDVNSGVASRYPTPAQSGITSTTSETYWTGAVSAWGVALVKLGNTVETLPVGSSISYGNAANPQDLANYSVFVVDEPNKLFTNAEKTAILQFVQNGGGLLMIADHTNSDRDNDGWDSPRIWNDLMTTNAVQVNPFGFSIALTNISETSSNVRAGANPILNGSQGVVSNLKFSNGATITTTSSAAQNLIWRSSSSQGTTNGLCASSTFGTGRVFLITDSSPADDGTGSPGNTLYRGWTELASHARLHLNASLWLAKQQ
;
A
#
# COMPACT_ATOMS: atom_id res chain seq x y z
N MET A 1 -19.93 50.46 48.64
CA MET A 1 -21.38 50.56 48.63
C MET A 1 -21.84 49.28 47.98
N GLN A 2 -22.22 48.24 48.79
CA GLN A 2 -23.57 47.99 49.30
C GLN A 2 -24.58 47.82 48.15
N PHE A 3 -25.35 46.76 47.98
CA PHE A 3 -25.89 45.65 48.81
C PHE A 3 -26.32 44.55 47.82
N SER A 4 -26.08 43.27 47.98
CA SER A 4 -26.91 42.28 48.66
C SER A 4 -28.41 42.31 48.32
N THR A 5 -28.97 41.19 47.84
CA THR A 5 -29.92 40.42 48.59
C THR A 5 -30.38 39.14 47.85
N ARG A 6 -30.47 38.06 48.62
CA ARG A 6 -30.99 36.71 48.42
C ARG A 6 -32.55 36.68 48.36
N LEU A 7 -33.14 35.57 47.89
CA LEU A 7 -34.17 34.70 48.49
C LEU A 7 -34.68 33.74 47.45
N LEU A 8 -34.66 32.48 47.54
CA LEU A 8 -35.18 31.38 48.41
C LEU A 8 -36.69 31.13 48.30
N PHE A 9 -37.02 29.86 48.30
CA PHE A 9 -38.23 29.08 48.56
C PHE A 9 -38.99 28.54 47.36
N ALA A 10 -39.05 27.24 47.26
CA ALA A 10 -39.83 26.12 47.86
C ALA A 10 -41.02 25.81 46.95
N GLY A 11 -41.24 24.67 46.42
CA GLY A 11 -41.51 23.35 46.99
C GLY A 11 -42.99 23.10 47.10
N LEU A 12 -43.57 22.14 46.39
CA LEU A 12 -44.69 21.35 46.95
C LEU A 12 -44.92 20.04 46.18
N LEU A 13 -45.11 18.97 46.94
CA LEU A 13 -45.59 17.64 46.60
C LEU A 13 -47.07 17.62 46.22
N GLY A 14 -47.50 16.60 45.49
CA GLY A 14 -48.88 16.18 45.39
C GLY A 14 -49.12 15.06 44.44
N LEU A 15 -48.98 13.84 44.84
CA LEU A 15 -49.96 12.80 45.19
C LEU A 15 -50.73 12.20 43.99
N ALA A 16 -50.66 10.90 43.95
CA ALA A 16 -51.28 9.91 43.11
C ALA A 16 -52.77 9.88 43.00
N ALA A 17 -53.33 9.35 41.91
CA ALA A 17 -54.61 8.64 41.88
C ALA A 17 -54.56 7.51 40.85
N CYS A 18 -55.03 6.32 41.25
CA CYS A 18 -55.14 5.07 40.50
C CYS A 18 -56.43 4.96 39.69
N ALA A 19 -56.27 4.24 38.50
CA ALA A 19 -57.13 3.22 37.89
C ALA A 19 -58.49 3.66 37.25
N PRO A 20 -59.14 2.88 36.36
CA PRO A 20 -59.00 1.44 36.18
C PRO A 20 -58.70 0.91 34.78
N GLN A 21 -58.46 -0.44 34.66
CA GLN A 21 -58.39 -1.28 33.49
C GLN A 21 -59.69 -1.29 32.68
N ASP A 22 -59.53 -1.42 31.35
CA ASP A 22 -60.49 -2.11 30.51
C ASP A 22 -59.78 -3.01 29.50
N ASP A 23 -60.15 -4.28 29.51
CA ASP A 23 -59.78 -5.31 28.55
C ASP A 23 -60.36 -5.01 27.18
N ASP A 24 -59.61 -5.14 26.08
CA ASP A 24 -60.11 -5.96 24.98
C ASP A 24 -59.07 -6.14 23.83
N VAL A 25 -59.02 -7.38 23.37
CA VAL A 25 -58.72 -7.93 22.03
C VAL A 25 -57.31 -7.64 21.42
N ARG A 26 -56.42 -8.60 21.62
CA ARG A 26 -55.20 -8.84 20.84
C ARG A 26 -55.51 -9.27 19.40
N PRO A 27 -54.94 -8.67 18.37
CA PRO A 27 -54.66 -9.35 17.11
C PRO A 27 -53.34 -10.19 17.25
N VAL A 28 -53.40 -11.44 16.82
CA VAL A 28 -52.26 -12.35 16.74
C VAL A 28 -51.20 -11.73 15.84
N ALA A 29 -50.07 -11.33 16.41
CA ALA A 29 -48.89 -10.94 15.64
C ALA A 29 -48.22 -12.21 15.09
N THR A 30 -48.20 -12.34 13.79
CA THR A 30 -47.34 -13.25 13.06
C THR A 30 -45.89 -12.93 13.42
N THR A 31 -45.21 -13.86 14.06
CA THR A 31 -43.79 -13.75 14.40
C THR A 31 -42.99 -13.80 13.11
N ASN A 32 -42.58 -12.63 12.61
CA ASN A 32 -41.40 -12.58 11.76
C ASN A 32 -40.21 -12.99 12.61
N PRO A 33 -39.36 -13.92 12.14
CA PRO A 33 -38.11 -14.21 12.85
C PRO A 33 -37.28 -12.93 12.93
N SER A 34 -36.90 -12.52 14.12
CA SER A 34 -35.93 -11.47 14.36
C SER A 34 -34.69 -11.72 13.51
N PRO A 35 -34.11 -10.72 12.86
CA PRO A 35 -32.83 -10.90 12.20
C PRO A 35 -31.81 -11.37 13.26
N VAL A 36 -31.21 -12.50 12.99
CA VAL A 36 -30.08 -13.04 13.75
C VAL A 36 -29.07 -11.89 13.91
N ALA A 37 -28.68 -11.63 15.15
CA ALA A 37 -27.69 -10.63 15.49
C ALA A 37 -26.53 -10.70 14.51
N GLY A 38 -26.24 -9.59 13.86
CA GLY A 38 -25.26 -9.51 12.79
C GLY A 38 -23.96 -10.20 13.18
N ALA A 39 -23.53 -11.11 12.32
CA ALA A 39 -22.19 -11.63 12.37
C ALA A 39 -21.25 -10.42 12.41
N ARG A 40 -20.46 -10.29 13.49
CA ARG A 40 -19.35 -9.34 13.54
C ARG A 40 -18.54 -9.62 12.28
N THR A 41 -18.44 -8.64 11.41
CA THR A 41 -17.45 -8.64 10.34
C THR A 41 -16.08 -8.79 11.01
N ALA A 42 -15.50 -9.99 10.94
CA ALA A 42 -14.15 -10.22 11.42
C ALA A 42 -13.21 -9.31 10.62
N SER A 43 -12.22 -8.77 11.29
CA SER A 43 -11.15 -8.04 10.62
C SER A 43 -10.48 -9.00 9.63
N THR A 44 -10.56 -8.72 8.34
CA THR A 44 -9.89 -9.51 7.28
C THR A 44 -8.44 -9.09 7.09
N ALA A 45 -7.83 -8.48 8.10
CA ALA A 45 -6.45 -8.02 8.03
C ALA A 45 -5.50 -9.21 8.23
N PHE A 46 -4.84 -9.64 7.17
CA PHE A 46 -3.71 -10.58 7.23
C PHE A 46 -2.44 -9.87 7.73
N PRO A 47 -1.51 -10.57 8.38
CA PRO A 47 -1.38 -12.02 8.46
C PRO A 47 -2.33 -12.71 9.45
N GLU A 48 -2.70 -13.98 9.17
CA GLU A 48 -3.23 -14.86 10.19
C GLU A 48 -2.06 -15.54 10.90
N THR A 49 -1.86 -15.17 12.15
CA THR A 49 -0.74 -15.67 12.98
C THR A 49 -1.13 -16.80 13.90
N PHE A 50 -2.40 -17.21 13.88
CA PHE A 50 -2.97 -18.27 14.73
C PHE A 50 -2.84 -18.05 16.24
N GLU A 51 -2.43 -16.87 16.69
CA GLU A 51 -2.22 -16.55 18.11
C GLU A 51 -3.51 -16.36 18.91
N SER A 52 -4.65 -16.29 18.24
CA SER A 52 -5.97 -16.21 18.86
C SER A 52 -6.74 -17.52 18.68
N GLY A 53 -7.74 -17.72 19.53
CA GLY A 53 -8.61 -18.90 19.46
C GLY A 53 -8.03 -20.12 20.17
N VAL A 54 -8.89 -21.13 20.32
CA VAL A 54 -8.57 -22.42 20.96
C VAL A 54 -9.22 -23.57 20.19
N LYS A 55 -8.43 -24.57 19.81
CA LYS A 55 -8.88 -25.83 19.24
C LYS A 55 -7.86 -26.92 19.56
N THR A 56 -8.16 -27.77 20.51
CA THR A 56 -7.20 -28.74 21.12
C THR A 56 -7.33 -30.18 20.58
N SER A 57 -8.33 -30.46 19.75
CA SER A 57 -8.55 -31.79 19.19
C SER A 57 -8.41 -31.81 17.67
N TYR A 58 -8.08 -32.97 17.11
CA TYR A 58 -7.99 -33.15 15.65
C TYR A 58 -9.35 -33.34 14.96
N ALA A 59 -10.42 -33.60 15.71
CA ALA A 59 -11.77 -33.69 15.13
C ALA A 59 -12.09 -32.39 14.37
N VAL A 60 -12.79 -32.50 13.24
CA VAL A 60 -13.21 -31.35 12.47
C VAL A 60 -13.97 -30.33 13.32
N GLY A 61 -13.67 -29.06 13.16
CA GLY A 61 -14.33 -27.97 13.89
C GLY A 61 -13.78 -26.61 13.49
N SER A 62 -14.53 -25.57 13.80
CA SER A 62 -14.13 -24.20 13.51
C SER A 62 -13.46 -23.53 14.73
N ALA A 63 -12.53 -22.65 14.45
CA ALA A 63 -11.92 -21.73 15.42
C ALA A 63 -12.11 -20.30 14.92
N THR A 64 -12.41 -19.37 15.84
CA THR A 64 -12.37 -17.94 15.54
C THR A 64 -10.96 -17.43 15.79
N LEU A 65 -10.30 -17.01 14.74
CA LEU A 65 -8.91 -16.55 14.73
C LEU A 65 -8.84 -15.04 14.44
N GLY A 66 -7.63 -14.49 14.33
CA GLY A 66 -7.41 -13.06 14.13
C GLY A 66 -8.08 -12.49 12.87
N THR A 67 -8.05 -13.23 11.77
CA THR A 67 -8.62 -12.81 10.48
C THR A 67 -10.09 -13.22 10.31
N GLY A 68 -10.61 -14.14 11.13
CA GLY A 68 -11.98 -14.61 11.03
C GLY A 68 -12.17 -16.05 11.49
N SER A 69 -13.25 -16.70 11.03
CA SER A 69 -13.53 -18.09 11.33
C SER A 69 -12.79 -19.01 10.36
N TRP A 70 -12.10 -20.02 10.89
CA TRP A 70 -11.39 -21.04 10.11
C TRP A 70 -11.88 -22.44 10.49
N THR A 71 -12.04 -23.30 9.53
CA THR A 71 -12.23 -24.74 9.74
C THR A 71 -10.89 -25.43 9.82
N LEU A 72 -10.70 -26.24 10.85
CA LEU A 72 -9.55 -27.13 11.03
C LEU A 72 -10.04 -28.57 11.08
N ASP A 73 -9.67 -29.37 10.09
CA ASP A 73 -9.97 -30.79 9.98
C ASP A 73 -8.67 -31.60 10.05
N ASP A 74 -8.63 -32.62 10.87
CA ASP A 74 -7.39 -33.32 11.26
C ASP A 74 -6.25 -32.32 11.62
N ALA A 75 -6.65 -31.20 12.22
CA ALA A 75 -5.79 -30.08 12.60
C ALA A 75 -6.21 -29.48 13.94
N LEU A 76 -5.27 -28.91 14.68
CA LEU A 76 -5.48 -28.25 15.97
C LEU A 76 -4.51 -27.07 16.14
N LEU A 77 -4.78 -26.18 17.08
CA LEU A 77 -3.85 -25.14 17.53
C LEU A 77 -2.89 -25.73 18.55
N GLY A 78 -1.64 -25.89 18.13
CA GLY A 78 -0.58 -26.53 18.90
C GLY A 78 0.24 -25.50 19.67
N THR A 79 0.48 -25.78 20.98
CA THR A 79 1.23 -24.92 21.90
C THR A 79 2.45 -25.63 22.51
N SER A 80 2.71 -26.90 22.12
CA SER A 80 3.82 -27.66 22.69
C SER A 80 5.18 -27.13 22.23
N THR A 81 6.23 -27.49 22.94
CA THR A 81 7.60 -27.13 22.55
C THR A 81 8.07 -27.81 21.27
N ALA A 82 7.37 -28.85 20.81
CA ALA A 82 7.64 -29.52 19.55
C ALA A 82 6.90 -28.89 18.36
N ASP A 83 5.97 -27.95 18.61
CA ASP A 83 5.35 -27.17 17.54
C ASP A 83 6.33 -26.09 17.07
N ALA A 84 6.69 -26.11 15.79
CA ALA A 84 7.38 -25.00 15.17
C ALA A 84 6.38 -23.84 15.00
N LYS A 85 6.68 -22.70 15.58
CA LYS A 85 5.78 -21.55 15.65
C LYS A 85 6.52 -20.23 15.79
N THR A 86 5.93 -19.17 15.29
CA THR A 86 6.19 -17.80 15.66
C THR A 86 5.20 -17.45 16.77
N GLY A 87 5.66 -16.94 17.90
CA GLY A 87 4.78 -16.64 19.04
C GLY A 87 4.43 -17.88 19.89
N ALA A 88 3.17 -18.00 20.33
CA ALA A 88 2.73 -18.97 21.33
C ALA A 88 2.13 -20.24 20.73
N GLN A 89 1.54 -20.20 19.53
CA GLN A 89 0.88 -21.34 18.91
C GLN A 89 0.97 -21.32 17.38
N SER A 90 0.75 -22.47 16.75
CA SER A 90 0.66 -22.65 15.31
C SER A 90 -0.38 -23.73 14.99
N VAL A 91 -0.83 -23.87 13.76
CA VAL A 91 -1.71 -24.98 13.38
C VAL A 91 -0.89 -26.23 13.15
N ARG A 92 -1.19 -27.32 13.90
CA ARG A 92 -0.61 -28.65 13.70
C ARG A 92 -1.58 -29.51 12.91
N VAL A 93 -1.16 -29.99 11.74
CA VAL A 93 -1.97 -30.77 10.79
C VAL A 93 -1.40 -32.17 10.65
N ARG A 94 -2.26 -33.22 10.62
CA ARG A 94 -1.89 -34.62 10.37
C ARG A 94 -2.74 -35.22 9.23
N ASN A 95 -2.48 -36.46 8.85
CA ASN A 95 -3.23 -37.23 7.82
C ASN A 95 -3.37 -36.39 6.52
N VAL A 96 -4.60 -36.27 6.02
CA VAL A 96 -4.98 -35.39 4.88
C VAL A 96 -5.78 -34.20 5.37
N GLY A 97 -5.37 -33.63 6.49
CA GLY A 97 -6.06 -32.56 7.17
C GLY A 97 -6.15 -31.27 6.33
N VAL A 98 -7.13 -30.46 6.66
CA VAL A 98 -7.46 -29.21 5.97
C VAL A 98 -7.53 -28.05 6.96
N VAL A 99 -6.94 -26.94 6.56
CA VAL A 99 -7.04 -25.62 7.23
C VAL A 99 -7.67 -24.66 6.24
N GLY A 100 -8.90 -24.22 6.48
CA GLY A 100 -9.67 -23.47 5.49
C GLY A 100 -10.43 -22.29 6.08
N MET A 101 -10.46 -21.20 5.31
CA MET A 101 -11.25 -20.01 5.64
C MET A 101 -12.74 -20.31 5.54
N ASN A 102 -13.54 -19.76 6.46
CA ASN A 102 -15.01 -19.78 6.41
C ASN A 102 -15.59 -18.42 5.95
N PHE A 103 -14.76 -17.56 5.42
CA PHE A 103 -15.11 -16.22 4.93
C PHE A 103 -14.40 -15.96 3.61
N ASP A 104 -14.86 -14.96 2.86
CA ASP A 104 -14.27 -14.57 1.60
C ASP A 104 -13.45 -13.27 1.77
N LEU A 105 -12.30 -13.20 1.10
CA LEU A 105 -11.57 -11.98 0.85
C LEU A 105 -12.24 -11.27 -0.33
N THR A 106 -12.97 -10.21 -0.06
CA THR A 106 -13.79 -9.53 -1.09
C THR A 106 -12.95 -8.81 -2.15
N THR A 107 -11.72 -8.43 -1.80
CA THR A 107 -10.77 -7.73 -2.69
C THR A 107 -9.92 -8.68 -3.55
N GLY A 108 -10.10 -9.99 -3.43
CA GLY A 108 -9.27 -10.97 -4.11
C GLY A 108 -7.94 -11.24 -3.40
N ALA A 109 -7.07 -12.01 -4.06
CA ALA A 109 -5.74 -12.33 -3.56
C ALA A 109 -4.68 -12.17 -4.66
N GLY A 110 -3.58 -11.49 -4.35
CA GLY A 110 -2.39 -11.36 -5.20
C GLY A 110 -1.41 -12.50 -4.96
N THR A 111 -0.76 -12.50 -3.80
CA THR A 111 0.15 -13.55 -3.36
C THR A 111 -0.32 -14.12 -2.02
N VAL A 112 -0.17 -15.42 -1.84
CA VAL A 112 -0.37 -16.10 -0.55
C VAL A 112 0.96 -16.70 -0.11
N SER A 113 1.43 -16.40 1.09
CA SER A 113 2.59 -17.04 1.69
C SER A 113 2.22 -17.73 3.00
N VAL A 114 2.86 -18.86 3.27
CA VAL A 114 2.61 -19.71 4.44
C VAL A 114 3.93 -20.15 5.04
N ALA A 115 4.11 -19.93 6.33
CA ALA A 115 5.23 -20.50 7.07
C ALA A 115 4.89 -21.96 7.44
N HIS A 116 5.85 -22.89 7.26
CA HIS A 116 5.64 -24.32 7.48
C HIS A 116 6.88 -25.03 7.98
N ALA A 117 6.71 -26.05 8.82
CA ALA A 117 7.77 -26.95 9.31
C ALA A 117 7.21 -28.33 9.61
N VAL A 118 8.05 -29.34 9.78
CA VAL A 118 7.61 -30.60 10.39
C VAL A 118 7.44 -30.41 11.89
N TYR A 119 6.48 -31.12 12.48
CA TYR A 119 6.31 -31.15 13.93
C TYR A 119 7.42 -31.98 14.58
N GLY A 120 8.20 -31.38 15.48
CA GLY A 120 9.28 -32.08 16.18
C GLY A 120 10.23 -32.79 15.20
N ALA A 121 10.32 -34.13 15.29
CA ALA A 121 11.16 -34.96 14.42
C ALA A 121 10.32 -35.83 13.45
N ASP A 122 9.08 -35.44 13.16
CA ASP A 122 8.22 -36.19 12.25
C ASP A 122 8.82 -36.24 10.82
N ALA A 123 8.46 -37.27 10.07
CA ALA A 123 8.90 -37.40 8.68
C ALA A 123 8.35 -36.30 7.77
N ALA A 124 9.03 -36.08 6.65
CA ALA A 124 8.61 -35.13 5.65
C ALA A 124 7.16 -35.41 5.15
N SER A 125 6.46 -34.34 4.86
CA SER A 125 5.09 -34.36 4.36
C SER A 125 4.92 -33.38 3.22
N GLN A 126 3.80 -33.51 2.48
CA GLN A 126 3.44 -32.56 1.43
C GLN A 126 2.11 -31.91 1.72
N TRP A 127 1.95 -30.69 1.21
CA TRP A 127 0.71 -29.94 1.30
C TRP A 127 0.53 -29.05 0.06
N GLU A 128 -0.68 -28.53 -0.11
CA GLU A 128 -1.09 -27.76 -1.28
C GLU A 128 -1.96 -26.58 -0.85
N LEU A 129 -1.84 -25.48 -1.58
CA LEU A 129 -2.78 -24.37 -1.50
C LEU A 129 -3.92 -24.57 -2.51
N TRP A 130 -5.14 -24.34 -2.07
CA TRP A 130 -6.36 -24.42 -2.88
C TRP A 130 -7.16 -23.14 -2.75
N LEU A 131 -7.81 -22.71 -3.85
CA LEU A 131 -8.56 -21.46 -3.95
C LEU A 131 -9.97 -21.74 -4.46
N SER A 132 -10.95 -21.08 -3.85
CA SER A 132 -12.34 -20.98 -4.33
C SER A 132 -12.67 -19.54 -4.70
N THR A 133 -13.41 -19.36 -5.80
CA THR A 133 -13.97 -18.08 -6.26
C THR A 133 -15.51 -18.05 -6.16
N ASN A 134 -16.11 -19.05 -5.52
CA ASN A 134 -17.56 -19.22 -5.41
C ASN A 134 -18.01 -19.53 -3.97
N GLY A 135 -17.40 -18.84 -2.99
CA GLY A 135 -17.79 -18.96 -1.59
C GLY A 135 -17.50 -20.30 -0.94
N GLY A 136 -16.54 -21.08 -1.50
CA GLY A 136 -16.19 -22.41 -0.99
C GLY A 136 -16.96 -23.56 -1.64
N GLY A 137 -17.74 -23.31 -2.69
CA GLY A 137 -18.47 -24.35 -3.41
C GLY A 137 -17.56 -25.33 -4.16
N THR A 138 -16.52 -24.80 -4.81
CA THR A 138 -15.47 -25.59 -5.47
C THR A 138 -14.12 -24.96 -5.23
N TYR A 139 -13.07 -25.77 -5.26
CA TYR A 139 -11.69 -25.32 -5.08
C TYR A 139 -10.81 -25.84 -6.21
N ALA A 140 -9.89 -24.98 -6.67
CA ALA A 140 -8.83 -25.34 -7.59
C ALA A 140 -7.47 -25.22 -6.90
N LYS A 141 -6.54 -26.12 -7.24
CA LYS A 141 -5.17 -26.08 -6.73
C LYS A 141 -4.43 -24.86 -7.27
N VAL A 142 -3.63 -24.22 -6.43
CA VAL A 142 -2.77 -23.10 -6.77
C VAL A 142 -1.30 -23.53 -6.68
N GLY A 143 -0.57 -23.36 -7.78
CA GLY A 143 0.87 -23.63 -7.82
C GLY A 143 1.28 -25.08 -7.62
N ALA A 144 2.54 -25.29 -7.25
CA ALA A 144 3.12 -26.61 -7.04
C ALA A 144 2.78 -27.16 -5.65
N THR A 145 2.85 -28.50 -5.50
CA THR A 145 2.82 -29.16 -4.20
C THR A 145 4.09 -28.83 -3.43
N VAL A 146 3.96 -28.49 -2.16
CA VAL A 146 5.06 -28.10 -1.26
C VAL A 146 5.50 -29.31 -0.44
N SER A 147 6.81 -29.57 -0.39
CA SER A 147 7.41 -30.54 0.51
C SER A 147 7.92 -29.84 1.76
N THR A 148 7.54 -30.34 2.93
CA THR A 148 7.98 -29.86 4.24
C THR A 148 8.85 -30.92 4.90
N SER A 149 10.13 -30.61 5.10
CA SER A 149 11.12 -31.50 5.75
C SER A 149 11.96 -30.79 6.81
N SER A 150 11.92 -29.46 6.88
CA SER A 150 12.64 -28.66 7.86
C SER A 150 11.92 -28.67 9.22
N THR A 151 12.68 -28.77 10.30
CA THR A 151 12.19 -28.59 11.68
C THR A 151 12.06 -27.13 12.09
N SER A 152 12.64 -26.22 11.30
CA SER A 152 12.48 -24.77 11.45
C SER A 152 11.50 -24.25 10.40
N LEU A 153 10.69 -23.24 10.75
CA LEU A 153 9.75 -22.61 9.83
C LEU A 153 10.46 -22.13 8.55
N GLN A 154 9.93 -22.54 7.42
CA GLN A 154 10.27 -22.09 6.07
C GLN A 154 9.03 -21.41 5.49
N THR A 155 9.20 -20.37 4.69
CA THR A 155 8.08 -19.72 4.03
C THR A 155 8.00 -20.12 2.57
N THR A 156 6.81 -20.53 2.13
CA THR A 156 6.51 -20.76 0.70
C THR A 156 5.46 -19.76 0.24
N SER A 157 5.68 -19.18 -0.95
CA SER A 157 4.78 -18.20 -1.56
C SER A 157 4.16 -18.73 -2.85
N PHE A 158 2.90 -18.36 -3.08
CA PHE A 158 2.11 -18.71 -4.26
C PHE A 158 1.60 -17.45 -4.92
N THR A 159 1.83 -17.29 -6.23
CA THR A 159 1.16 -16.27 -7.02
C THR A 159 -0.26 -16.73 -7.31
N VAL A 160 -1.25 -16.06 -6.75
CA VAL A 160 -2.68 -16.34 -6.92
C VAL A 160 -3.27 -15.45 -8.00
N ASN A 161 -3.03 -14.17 -7.91
CA ASN A 161 -3.46 -13.12 -8.84
C ASN A 161 -4.93 -13.25 -9.28
N GLN A 162 -5.83 -13.47 -8.31
CA GLN A 162 -7.26 -13.67 -8.54
C GLN A 162 -8.07 -12.47 -8.01
N SER A 163 -8.82 -11.82 -8.90
CA SER A 163 -9.73 -10.73 -8.54
C SER A 163 -11.07 -11.25 -7.99
N GLY A 164 -11.79 -10.37 -7.29
CA GLY A 164 -13.09 -10.69 -6.71
C GLY A 164 -13.01 -11.58 -5.47
N PRO A 165 -14.14 -11.99 -4.90
CA PRO A 165 -14.16 -12.75 -3.66
C PRO A 165 -13.45 -14.10 -3.79
N VAL A 166 -12.53 -14.38 -2.85
CA VAL A 166 -11.77 -15.64 -2.81
C VAL A 166 -11.75 -16.25 -1.42
N ARG A 167 -11.67 -17.57 -1.36
CA ARG A 167 -11.53 -18.35 -0.12
C ARG A 167 -10.42 -19.36 -0.26
N LEU A 168 -9.56 -19.48 0.75
CA LEU A 168 -8.37 -20.33 0.72
C LEU A 168 -8.56 -21.59 1.57
N GLN A 169 -7.91 -22.68 1.13
CA GLN A 169 -7.67 -23.89 1.93
C GLN A 169 -6.21 -24.32 1.77
N ILE A 170 -5.60 -24.75 2.87
CA ILE A 170 -4.32 -25.44 2.90
C ILE A 170 -4.63 -26.90 3.20
N ARG A 171 -4.23 -27.82 2.32
CA ARG A 171 -4.53 -29.25 2.40
C ARG A 171 -3.24 -30.04 2.49
N LYS A 172 -3.06 -30.81 3.57
CA LYS A 172 -1.97 -31.77 3.66
C LYS A 172 -2.31 -32.96 2.76
N THR A 173 -1.37 -33.44 1.94
CA THR A 173 -1.64 -34.44 0.90
C THR A 173 -0.84 -35.74 1.05
N SER A 174 0.22 -35.73 1.87
CA SER A 174 1.04 -36.95 2.07
C SER A 174 1.61 -37.02 3.50
N GLY A 175 2.38 -38.09 3.79
CA GLY A 175 3.04 -38.30 5.07
C GLY A 175 2.19 -38.94 6.15
N GLY A 176 0.94 -39.33 5.85
CA GLY A 176 0.05 -40.06 6.79
C GLY A 176 -0.03 -39.34 8.14
N THR A 177 0.25 -40.04 9.23
CA THR A 177 0.20 -39.52 10.59
C THR A 177 1.34 -38.54 10.94
N ALA A 178 2.39 -38.44 10.12
CA ALA A 178 3.42 -37.41 10.30
C ALA A 178 2.76 -36.03 10.24
N ARG A 179 3.15 -35.17 11.16
CA ARG A 179 2.52 -33.85 11.37
C ARG A 179 3.36 -32.71 10.78
N ILE A 180 2.70 -31.69 10.32
CA ILE A 180 3.34 -30.42 9.97
C ILE A 180 2.73 -29.29 10.81
N ASN A 181 3.51 -28.27 11.05
CA ASN A 181 3.04 -26.97 11.55
C ASN A 181 2.86 -26.01 10.37
N LEU A 182 1.79 -25.24 10.42
CA LEU A 182 1.50 -24.12 9.52
C LEU A 182 1.34 -22.86 10.38
N ASP A 183 1.94 -21.77 9.95
CA ASP A 183 1.93 -20.51 10.68
C ASP A 183 1.99 -19.32 9.73
N ASP A 184 1.75 -18.11 10.23
CA ASP A 184 1.92 -16.85 9.53
C ASP A 184 1.40 -16.89 8.08
N VAL A 185 0.10 -17.09 7.92
CA VAL A 185 -0.51 -17.00 6.58
C VAL A 185 -0.66 -15.54 6.19
N HIS A 186 0.07 -15.11 5.17
CA HIS A 186 -0.04 -13.78 4.58
C HIS A 186 -0.83 -13.83 3.27
N VAL A 187 -1.70 -12.85 3.05
CA VAL A 187 -2.39 -12.67 1.78
C VAL A 187 -2.29 -11.21 1.37
N THR A 188 -1.71 -10.96 0.20
CA THR A 188 -1.76 -9.63 -0.40
C THR A 188 -3.06 -9.47 -1.21
N ALA A 189 -3.57 -8.25 -1.34
CA ALA A 189 -4.74 -7.98 -2.17
C ALA A 189 -4.46 -8.31 -3.66
N TYR A 190 -5.50 -8.60 -4.43
CA TYR A 190 -5.40 -8.74 -5.88
C TYR A 190 -4.86 -7.44 -6.51
N GLY A 191 -3.94 -7.58 -7.44
CA GLY A 191 -3.31 -6.44 -8.10
C GLY A 191 -2.16 -5.80 -7.33
N SER A 192 -1.86 -6.27 -6.11
CA SER A 192 -0.57 -6.02 -5.47
C SER A 192 0.49 -6.81 -6.25
N GLY A 193 1.26 -6.13 -7.08
CA GLY A 193 2.18 -6.73 -8.03
C GLY A 193 3.13 -7.76 -7.40
N SER A 194 3.46 -8.80 -8.16
CA SER A 194 4.49 -9.79 -7.83
C SER A 194 5.85 -9.10 -7.71
N GLY A 195 6.16 -8.64 -6.51
CA GLY A 195 7.50 -8.17 -6.17
C GLY A 195 7.99 -8.92 -4.94
N GLY A 196 8.87 -9.85 -5.15
CA GLY A 196 9.82 -10.42 -4.19
C GLY A 196 9.29 -10.87 -2.82
N SER A 197 9.55 -12.15 -2.51
CA SER A 197 9.40 -12.75 -1.18
C SER A 197 10.09 -11.90 -0.10
N GLY A 198 9.29 -11.18 0.70
CA GLY A 198 9.74 -10.46 1.88
C GLY A 198 8.53 -10.13 2.74
N THR A 199 8.63 -10.41 4.02
CA THR A 199 7.70 -9.96 5.05
C THR A 199 7.64 -8.43 5.01
N GLY A 200 6.64 -7.85 4.31
CA GLY A 200 6.53 -6.40 4.23
C GLY A 200 5.53 -5.97 3.16
N GLY A 201 4.88 -4.86 3.40
CA GLY A 201 4.03 -4.16 2.48
C GLY A 201 4.67 -3.89 1.11
N THR A 202 3.97 -3.22 0.24
CA THR A 202 4.43 -2.80 -1.08
C THR A 202 5.78 -2.09 -1.01
N LYS A 203 6.68 -2.40 -1.95
CA LYS A 203 8.02 -1.80 -2.02
C LYS A 203 8.03 -0.62 -2.97
N PHE A 204 8.54 0.48 -2.45
CA PHE A 204 8.80 1.71 -3.21
C PHE A 204 10.31 1.88 -3.40
N LEU A 205 10.72 2.21 -4.61
CA LEU A 205 12.10 2.56 -4.94
C LEU A 205 12.14 4.05 -5.28
N PHE A 206 12.94 4.81 -4.56
CA PHE A 206 13.21 6.24 -4.82
C PHE A 206 14.52 6.37 -5.59
N ASP A 207 14.53 7.05 -6.71
CA ASP A 207 15.74 7.29 -7.49
C ASP A 207 16.69 8.28 -6.78
N ALA A 208 17.97 8.05 -6.91
CA ALA A 208 19.04 9.00 -6.59
C ALA A 208 20.18 8.92 -7.63
N THR A 209 19.90 8.30 -8.80
CA THR A 209 20.92 8.07 -9.85
C THR A 209 20.95 9.17 -10.91
N HIS A 210 19.88 9.97 -10.99
CA HIS A 210 19.68 10.99 -12.02
C HIS A 210 19.85 12.42 -11.47
N ALA A 211 20.87 12.57 -10.61
CA ALA A 211 21.31 13.87 -10.06
C ALA A 211 20.25 14.57 -9.19
N GLU A 212 19.38 13.82 -8.52
CA GLU A 212 18.40 14.31 -7.55
C GLU A 212 19.05 15.04 -6.35
N MET A 213 20.36 14.85 -6.17
CA MET A 213 21.16 15.52 -5.15
C MET A 213 22.10 16.60 -5.73
N ALA A 214 21.88 17.04 -6.98
CA ALA A 214 22.75 18.03 -7.60
C ALA A 214 22.45 19.46 -7.13
N GLY A 215 23.46 20.31 -7.18
CA GLY A 215 23.34 21.72 -6.82
C GLY A 215 22.97 21.90 -5.35
N ASN A 216 21.78 22.45 -5.11
CA ASN A 216 21.22 22.68 -3.78
C ASN A 216 19.98 21.82 -3.50
N ALA A 217 19.81 20.71 -4.23
CA ALA A 217 18.75 19.74 -4.04
C ALA A 217 19.21 18.51 -3.27
N ASP A 218 18.27 17.83 -2.63
CA ASP A 218 18.45 16.50 -2.05
C ASP A 218 17.11 15.73 -2.02
N TRP A 219 16.52 15.55 -3.20
CA TRP A 219 15.24 14.85 -3.42
C TRP A 219 15.33 13.36 -3.17
N VAL A 220 15.83 12.98 -1.98
CA VAL A 220 16.07 11.62 -1.53
C VAL A 220 15.52 11.42 -0.13
N LEU A 221 15.37 10.15 0.29
CA LEU A 221 14.86 9.81 1.62
C LEU A 221 15.79 10.24 2.75
N ASP A 222 17.10 10.06 2.53
CA ASP A 222 18.10 10.29 3.56
C ASP A 222 19.48 10.59 2.94
N VAL A 223 20.16 11.58 3.48
CA VAL A 223 21.50 12.06 3.03
C VAL A 223 22.54 11.81 4.11
N ASN A 224 22.77 10.59 4.47
CA ASN A 224 23.82 10.25 5.41
C ASN A 224 25.21 10.51 4.81
N SER A 225 26.00 11.37 5.49
CA SER A 225 27.36 11.72 5.05
C SER A 225 27.42 12.28 3.61
N GLY A 226 26.36 12.96 3.17
CA GLY A 226 26.31 13.61 1.83
C GLY A 226 26.02 12.67 0.66
N VAL A 227 25.60 11.43 0.91
CA VAL A 227 25.20 10.46 -0.12
C VAL A 227 23.93 9.74 0.30
N ALA A 228 23.08 9.44 -0.66
CA ALA A 228 21.92 8.59 -0.46
C ALA A 228 22.34 7.11 -0.53
N SER A 229 22.02 6.34 0.51
CA SER A 229 22.28 4.90 0.58
C SER A 229 21.02 4.11 0.26
N ARG A 230 21.19 2.87 -0.25
CA ARG A 230 20.07 1.98 -0.54
C ARG A 230 19.06 1.89 0.61
N TYR A 231 19.54 1.71 1.81
CA TYR A 231 18.74 1.67 3.01
C TYR A 231 18.96 2.95 3.81
N PRO A 232 17.93 3.76 4.01
CA PRO A 232 18.04 4.96 4.85
C PRO A 232 18.44 4.58 6.28
N THR A 233 19.18 5.46 6.96
CA THR A 233 19.67 5.27 8.34
C THR A 233 19.19 6.42 9.23
N PRO A 234 18.59 6.12 10.42
CA PRO A 234 18.37 4.81 11.03
C PRO A 234 17.42 3.90 10.22
N ALA A 235 17.50 2.58 10.50
CA ALA A 235 16.71 1.61 9.74
C ALA A 235 15.20 1.86 9.84
N GLN A 236 14.46 1.69 8.74
CA GLN A 236 13.01 1.88 8.68
C GLN A 236 12.23 0.97 9.65
N SER A 237 12.81 -0.18 10.08
CA SER A 237 12.22 -1.05 11.10
C SER A 237 12.08 -0.38 12.49
N GLY A 238 12.76 0.74 12.71
CA GLY A 238 12.59 1.57 13.92
C GLY A 238 11.42 2.56 13.84
N ILE A 239 10.75 2.68 12.69
CA ILE A 239 9.64 3.60 12.51
C ILE A 239 8.38 3.00 13.13
N THR A 240 7.73 3.79 13.98
CA THR A 240 6.45 3.49 14.63
C THR A 240 5.43 4.58 14.28
N SER A 241 4.18 4.42 14.69
CA SER A 241 3.13 5.44 14.47
C SER A 241 3.48 6.82 15.04
N THR A 242 4.32 6.87 16.07
CA THR A 242 4.75 8.12 16.76
C THR A 242 6.10 8.65 16.28
N THR A 243 6.79 7.96 15.39
CA THR A 243 8.08 8.42 14.87
C THR A 243 7.90 9.74 14.13
N SER A 244 8.84 10.68 14.33
CA SER A 244 8.83 11.96 13.60
C SER A 244 8.96 11.72 12.10
N GLU A 245 8.32 12.54 11.30
CA GLU A 245 8.48 12.55 9.83
C GLU A 245 9.87 13.02 9.40
N THR A 246 10.60 13.71 10.28
CA THR A 246 12.02 14.05 10.12
C THR A 246 12.95 12.98 10.69
N TYR A 247 12.59 11.71 10.62
CA TYR A 247 13.38 10.57 11.07
C TYR A 247 14.64 10.39 10.23
N TRP A 248 14.57 10.72 8.98
CA TRP A 248 15.67 10.82 8.03
C TRP A 248 15.90 12.30 7.66
N THR A 249 16.94 12.58 6.90
CA THR A 249 17.37 13.95 6.60
C THR A 249 17.44 14.29 5.11
N GLY A 250 16.73 13.58 4.26
CA GLY A 250 16.53 13.97 2.87
C GLY A 250 15.22 14.74 2.69
N ALA A 251 15.09 15.54 1.66
CA ALA A 251 13.94 16.41 1.44
C ALA A 251 12.60 15.66 1.34
N VAL A 252 12.61 14.36 1.02
CA VAL A 252 11.40 13.51 0.96
C VAL A 252 11.31 12.49 2.10
N SER A 253 12.01 12.74 3.22
CA SER A 253 11.97 11.91 4.42
C SER A 253 10.56 11.73 4.95
N ALA A 254 9.80 12.82 5.10
CA ALA A 254 8.44 12.77 5.61
C ALA A 254 7.52 11.85 4.78
N TRP A 255 7.67 11.89 3.47
CA TRP A 255 6.94 11.01 2.56
C TRP A 255 7.33 9.54 2.76
N GLY A 256 8.64 9.24 2.80
CA GLY A 256 9.13 7.89 3.05
C GLY A 256 8.68 7.34 4.41
N VAL A 257 8.81 8.13 5.48
CA VAL A 257 8.35 7.76 6.84
C VAL A 257 6.85 7.51 6.86
N ALA A 258 6.04 8.34 6.18
CA ALA A 258 4.60 8.15 6.10
C ALA A 258 4.25 6.85 5.35
N LEU A 259 4.94 6.50 4.26
CA LEU A 259 4.77 5.23 3.56
C LEU A 259 5.09 4.02 4.45
N VAL A 260 6.15 4.10 5.26
CA VAL A 260 6.50 3.04 6.22
C VAL A 260 5.42 2.92 7.31
N LYS A 261 4.91 4.02 7.84
CA LYS A 261 3.78 4.02 8.80
C LYS A 261 2.51 3.37 8.21
N LEU A 262 2.33 3.43 6.89
CA LEU A 262 1.25 2.77 6.17
C LEU A 262 1.54 1.29 5.85
N GLY A 263 2.63 0.73 6.38
CA GLY A 263 3.01 -0.68 6.22
C GLY A 263 3.79 -0.99 4.94
N ASN A 264 4.31 0.01 4.25
CA ASN A 264 5.12 -0.17 3.05
C ASN A 264 6.61 -0.20 3.38
N THR A 265 7.43 -0.61 2.41
CA THR A 265 8.89 -0.59 2.49
C THR A 265 9.43 0.42 1.49
N VAL A 266 10.43 1.19 1.88
CA VAL A 266 11.10 2.15 1.01
C VAL A 266 12.58 1.82 0.86
N GLU A 267 13.11 1.95 -0.34
CA GLU A 267 14.53 1.85 -0.64
C GLU A 267 14.93 3.01 -1.57
N THR A 268 16.17 3.43 -1.50
CA THR A 268 16.76 4.36 -2.47
C THR A 268 17.58 3.58 -3.49
N LEU A 269 17.48 3.93 -4.76
CA LEU A 269 18.42 3.50 -5.81
C LEU A 269 19.61 4.47 -5.79
N PRO A 270 20.75 4.11 -5.19
CA PRO A 270 21.83 5.06 -4.93
C PRO A 270 22.63 5.38 -6.19
N VAL A 271 23.35 6.49 -6.17
CA VAL A 271 24.27 6.92 -7.24
C VAL A 271 25.18 5.78 -7.65
N GLY A 272 25.34 5.59 -8.97
CA GLY A 272 26.14 4.51 -9.57
C GLY A 272 25.41 3.19 -9.74
N SER A 273 24.17 3.07 -9.28
CA SER A 273 23.28 1.96 -9.61
C SER A 273 22.67 2.16 -11.01
N SER A 274 22.09 1.11 -11.57
CA SER A 274 21.43 1.16 -12.88
C SER A 274 19.95 0.85 -12.76
N ILE A 275 19.11 1.63 -13.41
CA ILE A 275 17.70 1.31 -13.59
C ILE A 275 17.62 0.12 -14.59
N SER A 276 17.04 -0.98 -14.16
CA SER A 276 16.82 -2.17 -14.99
C SER A 276 15.45 -2.79 -14.74
N TYR A 277 14.96 -3.55 -15.71
CA TYR A 277 13.73 -4.32 -15.58
C TYR A 277 13.89 -5.72 -16.20
N GLY A 278 13.67 -6.76 -15.40
CA GLY A 278 13.85 -8.15 -15.80
C GLY A 278 15.29 -8.67 -15.64
N ASN A 279 16.17 -7.95 -14.97
CA ASN A 279 17.54 -8.38 -14.67
C ASN A 279 17.60 -9.03 -13.27
N ALA A 280 17.46 -10.34 -13.19
CA ALA A 280 17.49 -11.09 -11.94
C ALA A 280 18.81 -10.97 -11.14
N ALA A 281 19.90 -10.53 -11.77
CA ALA A 281 21.18 -10.30 -11.09
C ALA A 281 21.22 -8.94 -10.38
N ASN A 282 20.33 -8.01 -10.71
CA ASN A 282 20.22 -6.73 -10.02
C ASN A 282 19.25 -6.81 -8.84
N PRO A 283 19.73 -6.72 -7.59
CA PRO A 283 18.85 -6.79 -6.42
C PRO A 283 17.88 -5.58 -6.32
N GLN A 284 18.16 -4.49 -7.05
CA GLN A 284 17.30 -3.31 -7.19
C GLN A 284 16.67 -3.21 -8.59
N ASP A 285 16.50 -4.34 -9.28
CA ASP A 285 15.70 -4.40 -10.52
C ASP A 285 14.26 -3.95 -10.25
N LEU A 286 13.68 -3.14 -11.13
CA LEU A 286 12.34 -2.61 -10.99
C LEU A 286 11.27 -3.70 -10.83
N ALA A 287 11.51 -4.93 -11.35
CA ALA A 287 10.60 -6.07 -11.13
C ALA A 287 10.46 -6.46 -9.66
N ASN A 288 11.36 -6.02 -8.78
CA ASN A 288 11.31 -6.25 -7.34
C ASN A 288 10.50 -5.19 -6.57
N TYR A 289 9.95 -4.20 -7.26
CA TYR A 289 9.25 -3.05 -6.68
C TYR A 289 7.87 -2.89 -7.30
N SER A 290 6.96 -2.28 -6.55
CA SER A 290 5.62 -1.98 -7.04
C SER A 290 5.52 -0.55 -7.57
N VAL A 291 6.30 0.37 -7.00
CA VAL A 291 6.32 1.78 -7.41
C VAL A 291 7.76 2.25 -7.51
N PHE A 292 8.04 2.94 -8.59
CA PHE A 292 9.28 3.70 -8.80
C PHE A 292 8.96 5.19 -8.70
N VAL A 293 9.70 5.90 -7.88
CA VAL A 293 9.56 7.35 -7.62
C VAL A 293 10.81 8.03 -8.11
N VAL A 294 10.64 9.00 -9.00
CA VAL A 294 11.75 9.83 -9.53
C VAL A 294 11.38 11.29 -9.33
N ASP A 295 12.12 11.96 -8.49
CA ASP A 295 11.88 13.34 -8.10
C ASP A 295 12.91 14.27 -8.76
N GLU A 296 12.42 15.08 -9.69
CA GLU A 296 13.22 16.11 -10.38
C GLU A 296 14.56 15.58 -10.94
N PRO A 297 14.55 14.60 -11.88
CA PRO A 297 15.79 14.14 -12.49
C PRO A 297 16.48 15.29 -13.24
N ASN A 298 17.78 15.44 -13.02
CA ASN A 298 18.64 16.45 -13.65
C ASN A 298 19.67 15.82 -14.58
N LYS A 299 19.53 14.54 -14.92
CA LYS A 299 20.37 13.80 -15.85
C LYS A 299 19.52 12.98 -16.80
N LEU A 300 19.87 12.95 -18.08
CA LEU A 300 19.16 12.14 -19.09
C LEU A 300 19.18 10.65 -18.77
N PHE A 301 18.02 10.01 -18.88
CA PHE A 301 17.93 8.55 -18.90
C PHE A 301 18.61 7.99 -20.16
N THR A 302 19.41 6.97 -20.00
CA THR A 302 19.92 6.18 -21.11
C THR A 302 18.79 5.45 -21.85
N ASN A 303 19.02 5.02 -23.09
CA ASN A 303 18.02 4.25 -23.84
C ASN A 303 17.63 2.93 -23.14
N ALA A 304 18.54 2.32 -22.40
CA ALA A 304 18.28 1.12 -21.63
C ALA A 304 17.36 1.41 -20.43
N GLU A 305 17.60 2.50 -19.72
CA GLU A 305 16.79 2.94 -18.59
C GLU A 305 15.38 3.37 -19.02
N LYS A 306 15.26 4.14 -20.12
CA LYS A 306 13.95 4.45 -20.72
C LYS A 306 13.17 3.19 -21.03
N THR A 307 13.81 2.19 -21.62
CA THR A 307 13.19 0.91 -21.93
C THR A 307 12.75 0.18 -20.65
N ALA A 308 13.62 0.13 -19.64
CA ALA A 308 13.32 -0.50 -18.35
C ALA A 308 12.15 0.15 -17.64
N ILE A 309 12.12 1.48 -17.53
CA ILE A 309 11.03 2.26 -16.92
C ILE A 309 9.70 1.99 -17.65
N LEU A 310 9.71 2.10 -18.99
CA LEU A 310 8.49 1.91 -19.77
C LEU A 310 7.97 0.48 -19.72
N GLN A 311 8.85 -0.53 -19.79
CA GLN A 311 8.44 -1.93 -19.62
C GLN A 311 7.93 -2.23 -18.20
N PHE A 312 8.54 -1.66 -17.17
CA PHE A 312 8.05 -1.76 -15.80
C PHE A 312 6.61 -1.27 -15.70
N VAL A 313 6.31 -0.07 -16.22
CA VAL A 313 4.95 0.48 -16.21
C VAL A 313 4.02 -0.38 -17.07
N GLN A 314 4.42 -0.71 -18.29
CA GLN A 314 3.60 -1.51 -19.22
C GLN A 314 3.15 -2.84 -18.60
N ASN A 315 4.00 -3.45 -17.78
CA ASN A 315 3.75 -4.73 -17.11
C ASN A 315 3.12 -4.60 -15.72
N GLY A 316 2.67 -3.41 -15.33
CA GLY A 316 1.84 -3.23 -14.15
C GLY A 316 2.47 -2.45 -13.01
N GLY A 317 3.71 -1.99 -13.16
CA GLY A 317 4.36 -1.10 -12.19
C GLY A 317 3.71 0.27 -12.10
N GLY A 318 3.90 0.93 -10.96
CA GLY A 318 3.51 2.32 -10.73
C GLY A 318 4.72 3.26 -10.92
N LEU A 319 4.57 4.31 -11.70
CA LEU A 319 5.59 5.34 -11.85
C LEU A 319 5.09 6.66 -11.30
N LEU A 320 5.80 7.22 -10.32
CA LEU A 320 5.61 8.57 -9.83
C LEU A 320 6.69 9.46 -10.41
N MET A 321 6.26 10.43 -11.19
CA MET A 321 7.11 11.39 -11.87
C MET A 321 6.95 12.75 -11.20
N ILE A 322 8.03 13.34 -10.74
CA ILE A 322 8.07 14.76 -10.36
C ILE A 322 8.95 15.47 -11.38
N ALA A 323 8.39 16.49 -12.01
CA ALA A 323 9.16 17.45 -12.81
C ALA A 323 9.35 18.74 -11.99
N ASP A 324 10.03 19.70 -12.56
CA ASP A 324 10.15 21.04 -12.02
C ASP A 324 9.97 22.06 -13.16
N HIS A 325 10.48 23.25 -13.04
CA HIS A 325 10.36 24.30 -14.05
C HIS A 325 11.45 24.20 -15.12
N THR A 326 11.25 24.91 -16.25
CA THR A 326 12.31 25.08 -17.25
C THR A 326 13.52 25.81 -16.64
N ASN A 327 14.71 25.39 -17.03
CA ASN A 327 16.00 25.84 -16.53
C ASN A 327 16.29 25.45 -15.05
N SER A 328 15.65 24.41 -14.52
CA SER A 328 16.06 23.77 -13.27
C SER A 328 17.18 22.75 -13.49
N ASP A 329 18.14 23.08 -14.33
CA ASP A 329 19.32 22.26 -14.65
C ASP A 329 20.35 22.40 -13.50
N ARG A 330 20.26 21.51 -12.51
CA ARG A 330 21.01 21.65 -11.26
C ARG A 330 22.43 21.09 -11.35
N ASP A 331 22.71 20.20 -12.29
CA ASP A 331 24.05 19.65 -12.55
C ASP A 331 24.76 20.37 -13.71
N ASN A 332 24.09 21.30 -14.37
CA ASN A 332 24.58 22.15 -15.46
C ASN A 332 25.02 21.36 -16.71
N ASP A 333 24.29 20.30 -17.03
CA ASP A 333 24.54 19.47 -18.23
C ASP A 333 23.72 19.94 -19.46
N GLY A 334 22.83 20.91 -19.28
CA GLY A 334 21.96 21.49 -20.31
C GLY A 334 20.56 20.88 -20.36
N TRP A 335 20.23 19.94 -19.44
CA TRP A 335 18.97 19.25 -19.37
C TRP A 335 18.24 19.53 -18.05
N ASP A 336 17.07 20.15 -18.13
CA ASP A 336 16.16 20.31 -16.99
C ASP A 336 15.14 19.14 -16.93
N SER A 337 14.57 18.94 -15.76
CA SER A 337 13.62 17.87 -15.52
C SER A 337 12.44 17.83 -16.50
N PRO A 338 11.79 18.95 -16.90
CA PRO A 338 10.76 18.92 -17.93
C PRO A 338 11.24 18.37 -19.29
N ARG A 339 12.45 18.71 -19.71
CA ARG A 339 13.03 18.20 -20.97
C ARG A 339 13.38 16.72 -20.86
N ILE A 340 13.93 16.30 -19.71
CA ILE A 340 14.29 14.90 -19.45
C ILE A 340 13.06 14.00 -19.53
N TRP A 341 11.96 14.40 -18.91
CA TRP A 341 10.71 13.64 -18.98
C TRP A 341 10.08 13.64 -20.37
N ASN A 342 10.12 14.76 -21.07
CA ASN A 342 9.65 14.80 -22.46
C ASN A 342 10.52 13.93 -23.37
N ASP A 343 11.83 13.87 -23.14
CA ASP A 343 12.74 13.01 -23.87
C ASP A 343 12.43 11.53 -23.62
N LEU A 344 12.19 11.10 -22.37
CA LEU A 344 11.75 9.74 -22.08
C LEU A 344 10.47 9.39 -22.86
N MET A 345 9.52 10.30 -22.98
CA MET A 345 8.26 10.04 -23.68
C MET A 345 8.39 10.06 -25.20
N THR A 346 9.33 10.81 -25.77
CA THR A 346 9.43 11.00 -27.23
C THR A 346 10.55 10.22 -27.90
N THR A 347 11.63 9.93 -27.18
CA THR A 347 12.86 9.31 -27.73
C THR A 347 13.14 7.95 -27.10
N ASN A 348 12.15 7.07 -27.02
CA ASN A 348 12.28 5.71 -26.49
C ASN A 348 11.99 4.66 -27.56
N ALA A 349 12.40 3.41 -27.30
CA ALA A 349 12.21 2.28 -28.22
C ALA A 349 10.92 1.48 -27.97
N VAL A 350 10.10 1.85 -26.97
CA VAL A 350 8.91 1.08 -26.57
C VAL A 350 7.66 1.62 -27.27
N GLN A 351 7.34 2.89 -27.01
CA GLN A 351 6.18 3.57 -27.60
C GLN A 351 6.33 5.08 -27.50
N VAL A 352 6.08 5.79 -28.59
CA VAL A 352 6.06 7.25 -28.58
C VAL A 352 4.90 7.73 -27.75
N ASN A 353 5.17 8.64 -26.83
CA ASN A 353 4.21 9.24 -25.89
C ASN A 353 3.34 8.20 -25.15
N PRO A 354 3.95 7.25 -24.44
CA PRO A 354 3.24 6.12 -23.84
C PRO A 354 2.23 6.56 -22.77
N PHE A 355 2.48 7.69 -22.11
CA PHE A 355 1.64 8.18 -21.03
C PHE A 355 0.59 9.20 -21.47
N GLY A 356 0.64 9.66 -22.72
CA GLY A 356 -0.38 10.55 -23.29
C GLY A 356 -0.40 11.96 -22.70
N PHE A 357 0.75 12.49 -22.29
CA PHE A 357 0.93 13.88 -21.88
C PHE A 357 2.29 14.43 -22.27
N SER A 358 2.43 15.74 -22.22
CA SER A 358 3.69 16.46 -22.36
C SER A 358 3.79 17.55 -21.28
N ILE A 359 5.02 17.93 -20.94
CA ILE A 359 5.32 18.94 -19.95
C ILE A 359 5.78 20.23 -20.68
N ALA A 360 5.13 21.34 -20.38
CA ALA A 360 5.49 22.62 -20.97
C ALA A 360 6.78 23.17 -20.34
N LEU A 361 7.58 23.82 -21.15
CA LEU A 361 8.82 24.47 -20.69
C LEU A 361 8.48 25.86 -20.10
N THR A 362 7.87 25.85 -18.91
CA THR A 362 7.40 27.05 -18.19
C THR A 362 8.00 27.13 -16.80
N ASN A 363 7.89 28.29 -16.19
CA ASN A 363 8.17 28.49 -14.77
C ASN A 363 7.02 29.29 -14.17
N ILE A 364 6.26 28.63 -13.27
CA ILE A 364 5.06 29.21 -12.66
C ILE A 364 5.08 29.00 -11.15
N SER A 365 4.59 30.02 -10.43
CA SER A 365 4.35 29.92 -8.98
C SER A 365 2.94 30.39 -8.71
N GLU A 366 2.12 29.54 -8.11
CA GLU A 366 0.73 29.85 -7.75
C GLU A 366 0.15 28.85 -6.76
N THR A 367 -0.92 29.25 -6.11
CA THR A 367 -1.79 28.31 -5.38
C THR A 367 -3.08 28.12 -6.15
N SER A 368 -3.45 26.88 -6.42
CA SER A 368 -4.67 26.54 -7.13
C SER A 368 -5.58 25.64 -6.31
N SER A 369 -6.87 25.96 -6.32
CA SER A 369 -7.96 25.09 -5.85
C SER A 369 -8.86 24.62 -7.02
N ASN A 370 -8.36 24.72 -8.25
CA ASN A 370 -9.06 24.24 -9.45
C ASN A 370 -8.90 22.73 -9.61
N VAL A 371 -9.53 22.00 -8.70
CA VAL A 371 -9.43 20.54 -8.56
C VAL A 371 -10.55 19.87 -9.34
N ARG A 372 -10.25 18.76 -10.00
CA ARG A 372 -11.24 17.93 -10.72
C ARG A 372 -12.36 17.50 -9.78
N ALA A 373 -13.60 17.70 -10.23
CA ALA A 373 -14.77 17.22 -9.51
C ALA A 373 -15.01 15.71 -9.68
N GLY A 374 -15.69 15.11 -8.72
CA GLY A 374 -16.08 13.70 -8.74
C GLY A 374 -15.11 12.79 -7.98
N ALA A 375 -15.47 11.51 -7.87
CA ALA A 375 -14.67 10.51 -7.17
C ALA A 375 -13.38 10.22 -7.95
N ASN A 376 -12.26 10.35 -7.30
CA ASN A 376 -10.94 10.04 -7.84
C ASN A 376 -10.04 9.55 -6.69
N PRO A 377 -9.41 8.37 -6.77
CA PRO A 377 -8.64 7.82 -5.66
C PRO A 377 -7.45 8.70 -5.24
N ILE A 378 -6.86 9.46 -6.17
CA ILE A 378 -5.76 10.38 -5.88
C ILE A 378 -6.26 11.64 -5.16
N LEU A 379 -7.41 12.16 -5.56
CA LEU A 379 -7.97 13.40 -4.99
C LEU A 379 -8.83 13.16 -3.75
N ASN A 380 -9.43 11.97 -3.62
CA ASN A 380 -10.35 11.61 -2.54
C ASN A 380 -9.96 10.27 -1.91
N GLY A 381 -8.67 9.96 -1.83
CA GLY A 381 -8.17 8.69 -1.33
C GLY A 381 -8.18 8.57 0.19
N SER A 382 -7.67 7.45 0.67
CA SER A 382 -7.67 7.08 2.09
C SER A 382 -6.89 8.04 3.01
N GLN A 383 -5.97 8.82 2.45
CA GLN A 383 -5.18 9.81 3.20
C GLN A 383 -5.87 11.17 3.32
N GLY A 384 -7.04 11.30 2.74
CA GLY A 384 -7.89 12.49 2.82
C GLY A 384 -8.06 13.24 1.50
N VAL A 385 -8.91 14.25 1.54
CA VAL A 385 -9.27 15.04 0.36
C VAL A 385 -8.16 16.04 0.01
N VAL A 386 -7.83 16.10 -1.27
CA VAL A 386 -6.96 17.11 -1.87
C VAL A 386 -7.84 18.24 -2.40
N SER A 387 -7.71 19.43 -1.84
CA SER A 387 -8.55 20.60 -2.17
C SER A 387 -7.79 21.73 -2.82
N ASN A 388 -6.47 21.74 -2.76
CA ASN A 388 -5.60 22.76 -3.30
C ASN A 388 -4.19 22.23 -3.51
N LEU A 389 -3.40 22.98 -4.29
CA LEU A 389 -1.98 22.69 -4.54
C LEU A 389 -1.26 24.03 -4.71
N LYS A 390 -0.09 24.17 -4.09
CA LYS A 390 0.77 25.35 -4.25
C LYS A 390 2.05 24.93 -4.96
N PHE A 391 2.39 25.62 -6.01
CA PHE A 391 3.66 25.54 -6.73
C PHE A 391 4.59 26.69 -6.36
N SER A 392 5.87 26.37 -6.24
CA SER A 392 6.96 27.31 -6.05
C SER A 392 8.01 27.06 -7.14
N ASN A 393 7.76 27.57 -8.33
CA ASN A 393 8.48 27.30 -9.57
C ASN A 393 8.21 25.89 -10.13
N GLY A 394 7.18 25.77 -10.92
CA GLY A 394 6.81 24.51 -11.57
C GLY A 394 6.48 24.70 -13.05
N ALA A 395 6.07 23.65 -13.69
CA ALA A 395 5.65 23.63 -15.08
C ALA A 395 4.14 23.36 -15.22
N THR A 396 3.67 23.20 -16.46
CA THR A 396 2.29 22.81 -16.74
C THR A 396 2.24 21.58 -17.63
N ILE A 397 1.13 20.86 -17.57
CA ILE A 397 0.90 19.60 -18.29
C ILE A 397 -0.15 19.83 -19.39
N THR A 398 0.10 19.24 -20.55
CA THR A 398 -0.90 19.07 -21.62
C THR A 398 -1.14 17.58 -21.80
N THR A 399 -2.40 17.13 -21.59
CA THR A 399 -2.80 15.75 -21.90
C THR A 399 -3.16 15.62 -23.39
N THR A 400 -2.69 14.57 -24.04
CA THR A 400 -2.77 14.35 -25.49
C THR A 400 -3.49 13.05 -25.88
N SER A 401 -3.88 12.25 -24.91
CA SER A 401 -4.68 11.03 -25.12
C SER A 401 -5.70 10.83 -24.01
N SER A 402 -6.69 9.97 -24.26
CA SER A 402 -7.72 9.60 -23.28
C SER A 402 -7.19 8.74 -22.11
N ALA A 403 -6.00 8.19 -22.21
CA ALA A 403 -5.34 7.46 -21.12
C ALA A 403 -4.89 8.41 -19.99
N ALA A 404 -4.64 9.68 -20.33
CA ALA A 404 -4.18 10.70 -19.40
C ALA A 404 -5.30 11.67 -19.01
N GLN A 405 -5.29 12.11 -17.76
CA GLN A 405 -6.22 13.14 -17.28
C GLN A 405 -5.53 14.09 -16.31
N ASN A 406 -5.72 15.38 -16.52
CA ASN A 406 -5.33 16.38 -15.53
C ASN A 406 -6.25 16.27 -14.30
N LEU A 407 -5.68 16.46 -13.12
CA LEU A 407 -6.37 16.37 -11.82
C LEU A 407 -6.55 17.73 -11.16
N ILE A 408 -5.56 18.61 -11.30
CA ILE A 408 -5.56 19.99 -10.80
C ILE A 408 -5.01 20.88 -11.93
N TRP A 409 -5.63 22.02 -12.14
CA TRP A 409 -5.24 23.00 -13.16
C TRP A 409 -4.78 24.28 -12.53
N ARG A 410 -4.16 25.13 -13.31
CA ARG A 410 -3.90 26.52 -12.91
C ARG A 410 -5.20 27.20 -12.44
N SER A 411 -5.07 28.07 -11.48
CA SER A 411 -6.21 28.76 -10.85
C SER A 411 -7.08 29.54 -11.84
N SER A 412 -6.46 30.14 -12.86
CA SER A 412 -7.11 30.96 -13.88
C SER A 412 -7.55 30.18 -15.14
N SER A 413 -7.33 28.85 -15.18
CA SER A 413 -7.58 28.04 -16.36
C SER A 413 -8.93 27.32 -16.28
N SER A 414 -9.58 27.11 -17.42
CA SER A 414 -10.67 26.15 -17.53
C SER A 414 -10.14 24.72 -17.38
N GLN A 415 -10.91 23.83 -16.79
CA GLN A 415 -10.60 22.40 -16.75
C GLN A 415 -10.64 21.81 -18.15
N GLY A 416 -9.56 21.18 -18.58
CA GLY A 416 -9.40 20.66 -19.94
C GLY A 416 -8.10 19.89 -20.09
N THR A 417 -7.59 19.84 -21.32
CA THR A 417 -6.36 19.10 -21.64
C THR A 417 -5.07 19.89 -21.37
N THR A 418 -5.14 21.20 -21.23
CA THR A 418 -3.96 22.09 -21.04
C THR A 418 -3.91 22.68 -19.63
N ASN A 419 -2.77 23.22 -19.26
CA ASN A 419 -2.55 23.92 -17.99
C ASN A 419 -2.80 23.07 -16.73
N GLY A 420 -2.62 21.74 -16.83
CA GLY A 420 -2.59 20.85 -15.66
C GLY A 420 -1.37 21.11 -14.78
N LEU A 421 -1.52 20.95 -13.48
CA LEU A 421 -0.43 20.98 -12.49
C LEU A 421 -0.04 19.57 -12.05
N CYS A 422 -1.01 18.65 -12.01
CA CYS A 422 -0.75 17.25 -11.86
C CYS A 422 -1.71 16.42 -12.72
N ALA A 423 -1.28 15.23 -13.11
CA ALA A 423 -2.03 14.34 -13.99
C ALA A 423 -1.84 12.87 -13.58
N SER A 424 -2.82 12.06 -13.90
CA SER A 424 -2.70 10.59 -13.86
C SER A 424 -2.85 10.00 -15.24
N SER A 425 -2.22 8.85 -15.46
CA SER A 425 -2.31 8.10 -16.71
C SER A 425 -2.17 6.60 -16.47
N THR A 426 -2.42 5.82 -17.53
CA THR A 426 -2.19 4.37 -17.57
C THR A 426 -1.40 4.00 -18.82
N PHE A 427 -0.52 3.01 -18.69
CA PHE A 427 0.21 2.43 -19.82
C PHE A 427 0.33 0.91 -19.63
N GLY A 428 -0.20 0.13 -20.57
CA GLY A 428 -0.38 -1.30 -20.37
C GLY A 428 -1.29 -1.58 -19.17
N THR A 429 -0.80 -2.31 -18.19
CA THR A 429 -1.52 -2.57 -16.93
C THR A 429 -1.02 -1.71 -15.75
N GLY A 430 -0.04 -0.83 -16.01
CA GLY A 430 0.56 0.07 -15.02
C GLY A 430 -0.13 1.41 -14.91
N ARG A 431 0.32 2.16 -13.92
CA ARG A 431 -0.23 3.47 -13.55
C ARG A 431 0.88 4.51 -13.48
N VAL A 432 0.57 5.73 -13.87
CA VAL A 432 1.51 6.85 -13.85
C VAL A 432 0.86 8.05 -13.17
N PHE A 433 1.59 8.69 -12.28
CA PHE A 433 1.23 9.97 -11.70
C PHE A 433 2.36 10.97 -11.97
N LEU A 434 1.99 12.16 -12.43
CA LEU A 434 2.91 13.28 -12.69
C LEU A 434 2.47 14.49 -11.90
N ILE A 435 3.41 15.12 -11.21
CA ILE A 435 3.32 16.46 -10.67
C ILE A 435 4.51 17.28 -11.19
N THR A 436 4.32 18.57 -11.47
CA THR A 436 5.31 19.38 -12.18
C THR A 436 5.90 20.48 -11.30
N ASP A 437 6.13 20.18 -10.04
CA ASP A 437 6.89 20.97 -9.06
C ASP A 437 7.33 20.02 -7.93
N SER A 438 8.61 20.03 -7.56
CA SER A 438 9.20 19.24 -6.48
C SER A 438 8.90 19.84 -5.11
N SER A 439 8.70 21.15 -4.99
CA SER A 439 8.49 21.85 -3.73
C SER A 439 7.37 21.27 -2.84
N PRO A 440 6.23 20.76 -3.36
CA PRO A 440 5.19 20.15 -2.52
C PRO A 440 5.61 18.88 -1.79
N ALA A 441 6.65 18.18 -2.25
CA ALA A 441 7.17 16.97 -1.61
C ALA A 441 8.20 17.26 -0.51
N ASP A 442 8.87 18.42 -0.59
CA ASP A 442 9.93 18.84 0.33
C ASP A 442 9.40 19.06 1.75
N ASP A 443 10.01 18.43 2.72
CA ASP A 443 9.59 18.47 4.14
C ASP A 443 10.38 19.53 4.95
N GLY A 444 11.31 20.24 4.33
CA GLY A 444 12.16 21.25 4.95
C GLY A 444 13.33 20.67 5.72
N THR A 445 13.69 19.40 5.47
CA THR A 445 14.95 18.79 5.94
C THR A 445 15.89 18.57 4.77
N GLY A 446 17.17 18.29 5.04
CA GLY A 446 18.18 18.05 4.02
C GLY A 446 19.58 18.44 4.46
N SER A 447 20.52 18.29 3.54
CA SER A 447 21.92 18.61 3.76
C SER A 447 22.16 20.11 4.02
N PRO A 448 23.13 20.47 4.85
CA PRO A 448 23.48 21.88 5.06
C PRO A 448 23.81 22.58 3.74
N GLY A 449 23.19 23.74 3.51
CA GLY A 449 23.40 24.54 2.30
C GLY A 449 22.36 24.33 1.21
N ASN A 450 21.48 23.35 1.34
CA ASN A 450 20.39 23.13 0.41
C ASN A 450 19.29 24.18 0.57
N THR A 451 18.56 24.44 -0.51
CA THR A 451 17.33 25.22 -0.45
C THR A 451 16.23 24.30 0.09
N LEU A 452 15.60 24.71 1.19
CA LEU A 452 14.59 23.95 1.86
C LEU A 452 13.23 24.63 1.66
N TYR A 453 12.28 23.87 1.14
CA TYR A 453 10.88 24.25 1.16
C TYR A 453 10.20 23.45 2.28
N ARG A 454 9.06 23.88 2.75
CA ARG A 454 8.25 23.14 3.72
C ARG A 454 6.91 22.74 3.11
N GLY A 455 6.95 22.41 1.84
CA GLY A 455 5.77 22.09 1.06
C GLY A 455 4.93 20.98 1.66
N TRP A 456 5.56 19.91 2.13
CA TRP A 456 4.87 18.76 2.74
C TRP A 456 3.88 19.17 3.85
N THR A 457 4.22 20.16 4.65
CA THR A 457 3.39 20.65 5.77
C THR A 457 2.70 21.98 5.49
N GLU A 458 3.08 22.69 4.42
CA GLU A 458 2.53 24.01 4.09
C GLU A 458 1.03 23.94 3.78
N LEU A 459 0.61 22.96 2.98
CA LEU A 459 -0.80 22.64 2.74
C LEU A 459 -1.02 21.17 3.02
N ALA A 460 -2.04 20.86 3.83
CA ALA A 460 -2.40 19.47 4.11
C ALA A 460 -2.68 18.65 2.83
N SER A 461 -3.05 19.29 1.74
CA SER A 461 -3.25 18.68 0.43
C SER A 461 -1.98 18.13 -0.19
N HIS A 462 -0.80 18.67 0.10
CA HIS A 462 0.45 18.22 -0.48
C HIS A 462 0.80 16.80 -0.02
N ALA A 463 0.85 16.54 1.28
CA ALA A 463 1.07 15.21 1.82
C ALA A 463 -0.02 14.23 1.35
N ARG A 464 -1.30 14.66 1.37
CA ARG A 464 -2.43 13.83 0.92
C ARG A 464 -2.29 13.44 -0.55
N LEU A 465 -1.90 14.38 -1.42
CA LEU A 465 -1.73 14.15 -2.85
C LEU A 465 -0.65 13.08 -3.10
N HIS A 466 0.54 13.27 -2.51
CA HIS A 466 1.65 12.34 -2.67
C HIS A 466 1.32 10.94 -2.11
N LEU A 467 0.72 10.86 -0.92
CA LEU A 467 0.35 9.59 -0.31
C LEU A 467 -0.79 8.89 -1.06
N ASN A 468 -1.85 9.60 -1.44
CA ASN A 468 -2.92 9.02 -2.24
C ASN A 468 -2.40 8.54 -3.61
N ALA A 469 -1.57 9.34 -4.28
CA ALA A 469 -0.95 8.96 -5.55
C ALA A 469 -0.07 7.70 -5.37
N SER A 470 0.75 7.65 -4.33
CA SER A 470 1.57 6.49 -3.98
C SER A 470 0.74 5.23 -3.80
N LEU A 471 -0.32 5.28 -2.99
CA LEU A 471 -1.21 4.15 -2.74
C LEU A 471 -1.99 3.73 -3.99
N TRP A 472 -2.41 4.69 -4.82
CA TRP A 472 -3.05 4.39 -6.10
C TRP A 472 -2.07 3.71 -7.06
N LEU A 473 -0.84 4.19 -7.19
CA LEU A 473 0.22 3.57 -8.01
C LEU A 473 0.54 2.15 -7.53
N ALA A 474 0.56 1.95 -6.22
CA ALA A 474 0.77 0.66 -5.57
C ALA A 474 -0.45 -0.28 -5.63
N LYS A 475 -1.57 0.16 -6.23
CA LYS A 475 -2.84 -0.57 -6.30
C LYS A 475 -3.42 -0.93 -4.92
N GLN A 476 -3.17 -0.08 -3.94
CA GLN A 476 -3.69 -0.20 -2.57
C GLN A 476 -5.00 0.59 -2.37
N GLN A 477 -5.44 1.29 -3.38
CA GLN A 477 -6.73 1.98 -3.45
C GLN A 477 -7.19 2.23 -4.91
#